data_792b4a27e4c66ad49d1338b98fd90995
#
_entry.id   792b4a27e4c66ad49d1338b98fd90995
#
_cell.length_a   1.000
_cell.length_b   1.000
_cell.length_c   1.000
_cell.angle_alpha   90.00
_cell.angle_beta   90.00
_cell.angle_gamma   90.00
#
_symmetry.space_group_name_H-M   'P 1'
#
loop_
_entity.id
_entity.type
_entity.pdbx_description
1 polymer ?
#
loop_
_entity_poly.entity_id
_entity_poly.type
_entity_poly.pdbx_seq_one_letter_code
_entity_poly.pdbx_strand_id
1 'polypeptide(L)'
;TWHDGNSLKAEDVRFTVNAIKAAGRTSPYYDKASKIVSVNVLGTRELAIYFRNNYNCSLDDLTFPIVPSTQYASAYQFARATDFKPIGTGKYKFKSYDSLKQLKLSAYKKYHGTKAQNKIEVTIVPDKSLENNLMDIGSVTCYTDDSASRKSIATDKNYSMYDLTSNHVDFVVFNTKNQILRAKEIRQALAYGINEQKILENAYMGDGVRSDTIYYPNFLGVADEENAYAYDFEKARTLLEMQGIKDIDEDGTLENSSRQKVTLKLLVDKSNSTRYAAARMIEKNLESLGFKVNLTALKKNDFRT
;
A
#
# COMPACT_ATOMS: atom_id res chain seq x y z
N THR A 1 -1.14 -25.74 -18.75
CA THR A 1 -0.67 -25.34 -20.09
C THR A 1 -0.67 -23.83 -20.22
N TRP A 2 0.28 -23.32 -20.97
CA TRP A 2 0.36 -21.93 -21.36
C TRP A 2 -0.74 -21.54 -22.37
N HIS A 3 -0.96 -20.25 -22.59
CA HIS A 3 -1.94 -19.74 -23.57
C HIS A 3 -1.62 -20.08 -25.01
N ASP A 4 -0.37 -20.40 -25.32
CA ASP A 4 0.08 -20.89 -26.62
C ASP A 4 -0.13 -22.41 -26.82
N GLY A 5 -0.54 -23.13 -25.78
CA GLY A 5 -0.79 -24.55 -25.76
C GLY A 5 0.37 -25.41 -25.27
N ASN A 6 1.54 -24.85 -25.03
CA ASN A 6 2.69 -25.57 -24.48
C ASN A 6 2.46 -25.94 -23.01
N SER A 7 3.10 -27.02 -22.56
CA SER A 7 3.04 -27.40 -21.13
C SER A 7 3.97 -26.53 -20.29
N LEU A 8 3.50 -26.12 -19.11
CA LEU A 8 4.34 -25.50 -18.09
C LEU A 8 5.33 -26.55 -17.56
N LYS A 9 6.60 -26.18 -17.46
CA LYS A 9 7.69 -27.05 -17.02
C LYS A 9 8.47 -26.41 -15.88
N ALA A 10 9.21 -27.21 -15.12
CA ALA A 10 10.12 -26.75 -14.08
C ALA A 10 11.18 -25.77 -14.61
N GLU A 11 11.58 -25.92 -15.87
CA GLU A 11 12.48 -25.00 -16.57
C GLU A 11 11.95 -23.58 -16.66
N ASP A 12 10.63 -23.40 -16.79
CA ASP A 12 10.01 -22.06 -16.84
C ASP A 12 10.22 -21.29 -15.53
N VAL A 13 10.20 -22.00 -14.39
CA VAL A 13 10.49 -21.40 -13.08
C VAL A 13 11.95 -20.96 -12.99
N ARG A 14 12.88 -21.84 -13.38
CA ARG A 14 14.32 -21.53 -13.42
C ARG A 14 14.61 -20.34 -14.32
N PHE A 15 14.03 -20.33 -15.51
CA PHE A 15 14.14 -19.23 -16.46
C PHE A 15 13.63 -17.91 -15.85
N THR A 16 12.46 -17.94 -15.22
CA THR A 16 11.84 -16.75 -14.60
C THR A 16 12.72 -16.17 -13.51
N VAL A 17 13.21 -16.99 -12.58
CA VAL A 17 14.10 -16.52 -11.50
C VAL A 17 15.36 -15.87 -12.08
N ASN A 18 15.96 -16.47 -13.10
CA ASN A 18 17.14 -15.92 -13.77
C ASN A 18 16.82 -14.60 -14.49
N ALA A 19 15.65 -14.49 -15.11
CA ALA A 19 15.20 -13.26 -15.78
C ALA A 19 14.98 -12.11 -14.79
N ILE A 20 14.34 -12.38 -13.65
CA ILE A 20 14.16 -11.39 -12.59
C ILE A 20 15.50 -10.91 -12.05
N LYS A 21 16.46 -11.84 -11.82
CA LYS A 21 17.82 -11.49 -11.39
C LYS A 21 18.57 -10.66 -12.43
N ALA A 22 18.44 -10.99 -13.70
CA ALA A 22 19.07 -10.28 -14.81
C ALA A 22 18.51 -8.86 -15.01
N ALA A 23 17.21 -8.67 -14.72
CA ALA A 23 16.56 -7.34 -14.72
C ALA A 23 17.03 -6.49 -13.53
N GLY A 24 17.49 -7.09 -12.45
CA GLY A 24 17.90 -6.37 -11.24
C GLY A 24 16.74 -5.60 -10.63
N ARG A 25 17.02 -4.47 -10.00
CA ARG A 25 16.03 -3.64 -9.29
C ARG A 25 14.99 -2.96 -10.19
N THR A 26 15.08 -3.10 -11.51
CA THR A 26 14.01 -2.68 -12.42
C THR A 26 12.82 -3.63 -12.38
N SER A 27 13.03 -4.87 -11.93
CA SER A 27 11.93 -5.81 -11.68
C SER A 27 11.33 -5.60 -10.28
N PRO A 28 10.00 -5.46 -10.15
CA PRO A 28 9.33 -5.35 -8.84
C PRO A 28 9.48 -6.64 -7.99
N TYR A 29 9.93 -7.74 -8.59
CA TYR A 29 10.12 -9.04 -7.92
C TYR A 29 11.58 -9.31 -7.55
N TYR A 30 12.49 -8.35 -7.80
CA TYR A 30 13.93 -8.57 -7.59
C TYR A 30 14.26 -8.94 -6.14
N ASP A 31 13.66 -8.27 -5.15
CA ASP A 31 13.94 -8.53 -3.75
C ASP A 31 13.57 -9.97 -3.35
N LYS A 32 12.51 -10.53 -3.91
CA LYS A 32 12.12 -11.93 -3.73
C LYS A 32 13.13 -12.88 -4.38
N ALA A 33 13.37 -12.71 -5.67
CA ALA A 33 14.26 -13.59 -6.43
C ALA A 33 15.73 -13.47 -6.01
N SER A 34 16.17 -12.34 -5.48
CA SER A 34 17.55 -12.13 -5.01
C SER A 34 17.93 -13.01 -3.81
N LYS A 35 16.94 -13.49 -3.05
CA LYS A 35 17.11 -14.40 -1.91
C LYS A 35 17.35 -15.85 -2.36
N ILE A 36 16.98 -16.20 -3.58
CA ILE A 36 17.16 -17.53 -4.18
C ILE A 36 18.60 -17.65 -4.69
N VAL A 37 19.34 -18.65 -4.21
CA VAL A 37 20.70 -18.93 -4.70
C VAL A 37 20.63 -19.64 -6.05
N SER A 38 19.92 -20.77 -6.11
CA SER A 38 19.79 -21.57 -7.33
C SER A 38 18.43 -22.24 -7.44
N VAL A 39 18.06 -22.58 -8.66
CA VAL A 39 16.90 -23.41 -9.00
C VAL A 39 17.41 -24.59 -9.80
N ASN A 40 17.35 -25.77 -9.22
CA ASN A 40 17.81 -27.03 -9.87
C ASN A 40 16.59 -27.77 -10.42
N VAL A 41 16.57 -27.99 -11.71
CA VAL A 41 15.51 -28.77 -12.36
C VAL A 41 15.85 -30.25 -12.18
N LEU A 42 15.00 -31.00 -11.50
CA LEU A 42 15.13 -32.41 -11.20
C LEU A 42 14.37 -33.27 -12.21
N GLY A 43 13.33 -32.71 -12.83
CA GLY A 43 12.49 -33.36 -13.82
C GLY A 43 11.62 -32.38 -14.57
N THR A 44 10.76 -32.83 -15.44
CA THR A 44 9.89 -31.95 -16.23
C THR A 44 8.97 -31.10 -15.37
N ARG A 45 8.54 -31.60 -14.20
CA ARG A 45 7.59 -30.95 -13.28
C ARG A 45 8.14 -30.87 -11.85
N GLU A 46 9.40 -31.16 -11.68
CA GLU A 46 10.03 -31.18 -10.35
C GLU A 46 11.27 -30.29 -10.35
N LEU A 47 11.44 -29.52 -9.29
CA LEU A 47 12.58 -28.63 -9.11
C LEU A 47 12.88 -28.47 -7.61
N ALA A 48 14.12 -28.10 -7.29
CA ALA A 48 14.56 -27.70 -5.98
C ALA A 48 15.01 -26.23 -6.01
N ILE A 49 14.52 -25.45 -5.05
CA ILE A 49 14.92 -24.04 -4.88
C ILE A 49 15.78 -23.92 -3.62
N TYR A 50 16.97 -23.36 -3.79
CA TYR A 50 17.91 -23.15 -2.70
C TYR A 50 17.98 -21.66 -2.37
N PHE A 51 17.77 -21.34 -1.10
CA PHE A 51 17.85 -19.99 -0.55
C PHE A 51 19.21 -19.74 0.11
N ARG A 52 19.54 -18.49 0.38
CA ARG A 52 20.75 -18.12 1.11
C ARG A 52 20.77 -18.77 2.50
N ASN A 53 21.94 -19.17 2.97
CA ASN A 53 22.11 -19.66 4.34
C ASN A 53 21.62 -18.61 5.35
N ASN A 54 21.04 -19.09 6.46
CA ASN A 54 20.47 -18.26 7.53
C ASN A 54 19.32 -17.35 7.11
N TYR A 55 18.63 -17.67 6.01
CA TYR A 55 17.44 -16.95 5.58
C TYR A 55 16.19 -17.79 5.89
N ASN A 56 15.30 -17.24 6.73
CA ASN A 56 13.97 -17.82 6.94
C ASN A 56 13.12 -17.49 5.71
N CYS A 57 13.10 -18.41 4.73
CA CYS A 57 12.28 -18.21 3.54
C CYS A 57 10.79 -18.32 3.89
N SER A 58 10.02 -17.39 3.35
CA SER A 58 8.57 -17.48 3.33
C SER A 58 8.11 -17.98 1.96
N LEU A 59 6.97 -18.69 1.91
CA LEU A 59 6.32 -19.03 0.65
C LEU A 59 5.94 -17.76 -0.14
N ASP A 60 5.77 -16.64 0.53
CA ASP A 60 5.52 -15.33 -0.10
C ASP A 60 6.67 -14.88 -1.01
N ASP A 61 7.90 -15.32 -0.74
CA ASP A 61 9.04 -15.03 -1.62
C ASP A 61 8.97 -15.75 -2.96
N LEU A 62 8.11 -16.75 -3.09
CA LEU A 62 7.83 -17.47 -4.32
C LEU A 62 6.61 -16.95 -5.09
N THR A 63 5.98 -15.88 -4.62
CA THR A 63 4.80 -15.28 -5.25
C THR A 63 5.19 -14.26 -6.33
N PHE A 64 5.78 -14.72 -7.41
CA PHE A 64 6.05 -13.95 -8.62
C PHE A 64 5.46 -14.67 -9.86
N PRO A 65 5.02 -13.92 -10.88
CA PRO A 65 4.48 -14.54 -12.09
C PRO A 65 5.58 -15.30 -12.85
N ILE A 66 5.26 -16.52 -13.26
CA ILE A 66 6.15 -17.35 -14.08
C ILE A 66 5.92 -17.01 -15.55
N VAL A 67 6.99 -17.02 -16.35
CA VAL A 67 6.96 -16.80 -17.80
C VAL A 67 7.49 -18.01 -18.55
N PRO A 68 7.00 -18.31 -19.78
CA PRO A 68 7.47 -19.46 -20.54
C PRO A 68 8.92 -19.28 -21.01
N SER A 69 9.76 -20.25 -20.74
CA SER A 69 11.18 -20.28 -21.15
C SER A 69 11.39 -20.33 -22.66
N THR A 70 10.35 -20.75 -23.38
CA THR A 70 10.41 -20.92 -24.84
C THR A 70 10.18 -19.64 -25.63
N GLN A 71 9.75 -18.56 -24.97
CA GLN A 71 9.43 -17.31 -25.64
C GLN A 71 10.67 -16.50 -26.05
N TYR A 72 11.77 -16.65 -25.32
CA TYR A 72 13.02 -15.91 -25.54
C TYR A 72 14.23 -16.88 -25.47
N ALA A 73 15.29 -16.56 -26.23
CA ALA A 73 16.49 -17.38 -26.28
C ALA A 73 17.24 -17.40 -24.93
N SER A 74 17.10 -16.39 -24.10
CA SER A 74 17.72 -16.37 -22.78
C SER A 74 16.94 -15.46 -21.78
N ALA A 75 17.12 -15.72 -20.49
CA ALA A 75 16.60 -14.91 -19.40
C ALA A 75 17.10 -13.45 -19.47
N TYR A 76 18.33 -13.23 -19.90
CA TYR A 76 18.91 -11.90 -20.08
C TYR A 76 18.23 -11.12 -21.20
N GLN A 77 17.94 -11.79 -22.32
CA GLN A 77 17.23 -11.20 -23.45
C GLN A 77 15.79 -10.84 -23.06
N PHE A 78 15.10 -11.73 -22.38
CA PHE A 78 13.76 -11.46 -21.85
C PHE A 78 13.72 -10.22 -20.93
N ALA A 79 14.68 -10.13 -20.00
CA ALA A 79 14.74 -9.02 -19.03
C ALA A 79 14.89 -7.63 -19.68
N ARG A 80 15.24 -7.57 -20.97
CA ARG A 80 15.44 -6.33 -21.76
C ARG A 80 14.48 -6.19 -22.93
N ALA A 81 13.53 -7.10 -23.08
CA ALA A 81 12.55 -7.05 -24.16
C ALA A 81 11.60 -5.86 -23.98
N THR A 82 11.37 -5.12 -25.05
CA THR A 82 10.47 -3.95 -25.07
C THR A 82 9.13 -4.24 -25.74
N ASP A 83 9.05 -5.31 -26.53
CA ASP A 83 7.88 -5.73 -27.31
C ASP A 83 7.19 -6.97 -26.72
N PHE A 84 7.18 -7.06 -25.41
CA PHE A 84 6.68 -8.21 -24.69
C PHE A 84 5.18 -8.45 -24.91
N LYS A 85 4.83 -9.66 -25.39
CA LYS A 85 3.45 -10.16 -25.46
C LYS A 85 3.24 -11.21 -24.37
N PRO A 86 2.48 -10.88 -23.28
CA PRO A 86 2.33 -11.78 -22.15
C PRO A 86 1.70 -13.12 -22.54
N ILE A 87 2.34 -14.21 -22.19
CA ILE A 87 1.80 -15.57 -22.26
C ILE A 87 1.66 -16.06 -20.81
N GLY A 88 0.45 -16.37 -20.39
CA GLY A 88 0.14 -16.83 -19.05
C GLY A 88 -0.55 -18.18 -19.05
N THR A 89 -1.04 -18.60 -17.87
CA THR A 89 -1.80 -19.85 -17.67
C THR A 89 -3.20 -19.59 -17.15
N GLY A 90 -3.59 -18.31 -16.98
CA GLY A 90 -4.86 -17.88 -16.40
C GLY A 90 -6.05 -18.04 -17.36
N LYS A 91 -7.25 -17.73 -16.84
CA LYS A 91 -8.51 -17.82 -17.60
C LYS A 91 -8.67 -16.77 -18.69
N TYR A 92 -7.84 -15.73 -18.67
CA TYR A 92 -7.78 -14.68 -19.70
C TYR A 92 -6.42 -14.65 -20.35
N LYS A 93 -6.36 -14.51 -21.65
CA LYS A 93 -5.14 -14.34 -22.43
C LYS A 93 -5.04 -12.95 -23.04
N PHE A 94 -3.82 -12.45 -23.14
CA PHE A 94 -3.50 -11.20 -23.80
C PHE A 94 -3.99 -11.19 -25.25
N LYS A 95 -4.62 -10.10 -25.66
CA LYS A 95 -5.06 -9.88 -27.03
C LYS A 95 -4.31 -8.72 -27.67
N SER A 96 -4.36 -7.54 -27.04
CA SER A 96 -3.66 -6.35 -27.52
C SER A 96 -3.49 -5.33 -26.41
N TYR A 97 -2.48 -4.50 -26.55
CA TYR A 97 -2.23 -3.32 -25.70
C TYR A 97 -1.99 -2.12 -26.61
N ASP A 98 -2.75 -1.06 -26.42
CA ASP A 98 -2.54 0.25 -27.01
C ASP A 98 -2.08 1.17 -25.89
N SER A 99 -0.82 1.64 -25.99
CA SER A 99 -0.19 2.46 -24.96
C SER A 99 -1.04 3.70 -24.66
N LEU A 100 -1.23 3.97 -23.37
CA LEU A 100 -2.02 5.10 -22.85
C LEU A 100 -3.52 5.07 -23.18
N LYS A 101 -4.03 4.00 -23.79
CA LYS A 101 -5.45 3.88 -24.13
C LYS A 101 -6.11 2.68 -23.49
N GLN A 102 -5.70 1.46 -23.87
CA GLN A 102 -6.39 0.27 -23.37
C GLN A 102 -5.58 -1.02 -23.47
N LEU A 103 -5.89 -1.93 -22.57
CA LEU A 103 -5.47 -3.33 -22.59
C LEU A 103 -6.69 -4.21 -22.89
N LYS A 104 -6.59 -5.13 -23.83
CA LYS A 104 -7.63 -6.10 -24.18
C LYS A 104 -7.20 -7.50 -23.80
N LEU A 105 -8.06 -8.22 -23.09
CA LEU A 105 -7.91 -9.61 -22.75
C LEU A 105 -9.09 -10.41 -23.30
N SER A 106 -8.82 -11.64 -23.77
CA SER A 106 -9.84 -12.55 -24.25
C SER A 106 -9.91 -13.82 -23.40
N ALA A 107 -11.09 -14.42 -23.27
CA ALA A 107 -11.28 -15.67 -22.54
C ALA A 107 -10.40 -16.79 -23.15
N TYR A 108 -9.73 -17.58 -22.29
CA TYR A 108 -8.97 -18.75 -22.68
C TYR A 108 -9.82 -20.01 -22.58
N LYS A 109 -10.30 -20.51 -23.72
CA LYS A 109 -11.25 -21.64 -23.79
C LYS A 109 -10.70 -22.95 -23.19
N LYS A 110 -9.36 -23.12 -23.17
CA LYS A 110 -8.69 -24.33 -22.65
C LYS A 110 -8.23 -24.19 -21.18
N TYR A 111 -8.73 -23.16 -20.46
CA TYR A 111 -8.43 -23.01 -19.03
C TYR A 111 -8.93 -24.23 -18.25
N HIS A 112 -8.12 -24.71 -17.29
CA HIS A 112 -8.38 -25.92 -16.52
C HIS A 112 -9.43 -25.79 -15.42
N GLY A 113 -9.74 -24.56 -14.99
CA GLY A 113 -10.77 -24.25 -13.99
C GLY A 113 -12.04 -23.66 -14.62
N THR A 114 -12.79 -22.91 -13.84
CA THR A 114 -14.00 -22.21 -14.31
C THR A 114 -13.66 -21.23 -15.41
N LYS A 115 -14.21 -21.47 -16.59
CA LYS A 115 -13.93 -20.69 -17.80
C LYS A 115 -14.51 -19.29 -17.72
N ALA A 116 -13.78 -18.33 -18.23
CA ALA A 116 -14.31 -16.98 -18.43
C ALA A 116 -15.32 -16.99 -19.59
N GLN A 117 -16.42 -16.27 -19.42
CA GLN A 117 -17.44 -16.13 -20.47
C GLN A 117 -17.24 -14.85 -21.28
N ASN A 118 -16.73 -13.78 -20.64
CA ASN A 118 -16.62 -12.44 -21.22
C ASN A 118 -15.15 -12.08 -21.54
N LYS A 119 -14.98 -11.09 -22.41
CA LYS A 119 -13.70 -10.39 -22.61
C LYS A 119 -13.52 -9.35 -21.48
N ILE A 120 -12.26 -8.93 -21.25
CA ILE A 120 -11.95 -7.79 -20.39
C ILE A 120 -11.27 -6.73 -21.26
N GLU A 121 -11.76 -5.51 -21.14
CA GLU A 121 -11.13 -4.32 -21.71
C GLU A 121 -10.80 -3.37 -20.54
N VAL A 122 -9.52 -3.09 -20.34
CA VAL A 122 -9.07 -2.16 -19.31
C VAL A 122 -8.76 -0.83 -20.00
N THR A 123 -9.51 0.20 -19.67
CA THR A 123 -9.30 1.56 -20.19
C THR A 123 -8.32 2.29 -19.27
N ILE A 124 -7.32 2.94 -19.83
CA ILE A 124 -6.37 3.76 -19.08
C ILE A 124 -6.94 5.17 -19.01
N VAL A 125 -7.24 5.61 -17.79
CA VAL A 125 -7.78 6.93 -17.50
C VAL A 125 -6.67 7.81 -16.94
N PRO A 126 -6.26 8.88 -17.64
CA PRO A 126 -5.16 9.74 -17.19
C PRO A 126 -5.49 10.54 -15.92
N ASP A 127 -6.77 10.88 -15.74
CA ASP A 127 -7.26 11.64 -14.59
C ASP A 127 -8.38 10.88 -13.88
N LYS A 128 -8.13 10.52 -12.61
CA LYS A 128 -9.11 9.81 -11.77
C LYS A 128 -10.45 10.54 -11.65
N SER A 129 -10.47 11.86 -11.74
CA SER A 129 -11.72 12.64 -11.68
C SER A 129 -12.72 12.33 -12.80
N LEU A 130 -12.26 11.69 -13.88
CA LEU A 130 -13.09 11.29 -15.02
C LEU A 130 -13.75 9.91 -14.83
N GLU A 131 -13.32 9.11 -13.84
CA GLU A 131 -13.79 7.72 -13.66
C GLU A 131 -15.31 7.65 -13.48
N ASN A 132 -15.88 8.53 -12.66
CA ASN A 132 -17.33 8.62 -12.45
C ASN A 132 -18.09 8.94 -13.73
N ASN A 133 -17.63 9.94 -14.49
CA ASN A 133 -18.26 10.33 -15.75
C ASN A 133 -18.22 9.19 -16.77
N LEU A 134 -17.12 8.43 -16.84
CA LEU A 134 -16.99 7.30 -17.75
C LEU A 134 -17.93 6.15 -17.38
N MET A 135 -18.21 5.97 -16.09
CA MET A 135 -19.19 5.02 -15.60
C MET A 135 -20.61 5.47 -15.94
N ASP A 136 -20.97 6.74 -15.70
CA ASP A 136 -22.28 7.30 -15.97
C ASP A 136 -22.70 7.20 -17.43
N ILE A 137 -21.75 7.42 -18.36
CA ILE A 137 -22.00 7.27 -19.81
C ILE A 137 -21.86 5.82 -20.31
N GLY A 138 -21.64 4.85 -19.39
CA GLY A 138 -21.53 3.43 -19.71
C GLY A 138 -20.25 3.01 -20.46
N SER A 139 -19.24 3.89 -20.56
CA SER A 139 -17.96 3.57 -21.18
C SER A 139 -17.12 2.64 -20.35
N VAL A 140 -17.30 2.65 -19.03
CA VAL A 140 -16.68 1.78 -18.05
C VAL A 140 -17.77 1.08 -17.23
N THR A 141 -17.64 -0.21 -16.99
CA THR A 141 -18.61 -1.00 -16.24
C THR A 141 -18.17 -1.32 -14.81
N CYS A 142 -16.90 -1.14 -14.50
CA CYS A 142 -16.34 -1.36 -13.17
C CYS A 142 -15.03 -0.59 -13.04
N TYR A 143 -14.80 0.05 -11.92
CA TYR A 143 -13.50 0.61 -11.53
C TYR A 143 -13.28 0.44 -10.03
N THR A 144 -12.05 0.64 -9.57
CA THR A 144 -11.69 0.62 -8.15
C THR A 144 -11.28 2.02 -7.72
N ASP A 145 -11.86 2.52 -6.65
CA ASP A 145 -11.54 3.83 -6.09
C ASP A 145 -11.04 3.70 -4.65
N ASP A 146 -9.96 4.38 -4.36
CA ASP A 146 -9.36 4.51 -3.03
C ASP A 146 -9.59 5.92 -2.43
N SER A 147 -10.42 6.74 -3.07
CA SER A 147 -10.72 8.09 -2.63
C SER A 147 -11.96 8.13 -1.73
N ALA A 148 -11.98 9.13 -0.84
CA ALA A 148 -13.14 9.39 0.01
C ALA A 148 -14.35 9.98 -0.74
N SER A 149 -14.21 10.29 -2.03
CA SER A 149 -15.27 10.90 -2.86
C SER A 149 -16.35 9.90 -3.31
N ARG A 150 -16.13 8.60 -3.12
CA ARG A 150 -17.03 7.52 -3.59
C ARG A 150 -18.44 7.55 -2.99
N LYS A 151 -18.65 8.22 -1.83
CA LYS A 151 -19.99 8.29 -1.21
C LYS A 151 -21.04 8.98 -2.08
N SER A 152 -20.65 9.86 -2.98
CA SER A 152 -21.58 10.48 -3.91
C SER A 152 -22.16 9.50 -4.92
N ILE A 153 -21.44 8.41 -5.22
CA ILE A 153 -21.84 7.36 -6.16
C ILE A 153 -22.74 6.33 -5.47
N ALA A 154 -22.55 6.10 -4.17
CA ALA A 154 -23.30 5.10 -3.39
C ALA A 154 -24.83 5.36 -3.34
N THR A 155 -25.26 6.57 -3.69
CA THR A 155 -26.68 6.95 -3.72
C THR A 155 -27.37 6.61 -5.05
N ASP A 156 -26.60 6.28 -6.10
CA ASP A 156 -27.17 5.89 -7.41
C ASP A 156 -27.56 4.41 -7.39
N LYS A 157 -28.84 4.13 -7.59
CA LYS A 157 -29.41 2.76 -7.61
C LYS A 157 -28.95 1.91 -8.79
N ASN A 158 -28.25 2.48 -9.77
CA ASN A 158 -27.75 1.77 -10.94
C ASN A 158 -26.45 1.03 -10.70
N TYR A 159 -25.79 1.28 -9.57
CA TYR A 159 -24.46 0.72 -9.26
C TYR A 159 -24.49 -0.17 -8.01
N SER A 160 -23.69 -1.23 -8.03
CA SER A 160 -23.39 -2.05 -6.86
C SER A 160 -22.00 -1.71 -6.38
N MET A 161 -21.85 -1.31 -5.12
CA MET A 161 -20.58 -0.99 -4.49
C MET A 161 -20.14 -2.10 -3.55
N TYR A 162 -18.87 -2.45 -3.60
CA TYR A 162 -18.25 -3.47 -2.75
C TYR A 162 -17.06 -2.88 -2.04
N ASP A 163 -17.09 -2.86 -0.72
CA ASP A 163 -15.97 -2.41 0.10
C ASP A 163 -14.95 -3.51 0.26
N LEU A 164 -13.69 -3.18 -0.04
CA LEU A 164 -12.56 -4.09 0.10
C LEU A 164 -11.53 -3.44 1.03
N THR A 165 -11.22 -4.10 2.14
CA THR A 165 -10.14 -3.67 3.02
C THR A 165 -8.80 -3.84 2.29
N SER A 166 -8.08 -2.73 2.11
CA SER A 166 -6.76 -2.74 1.49
C SER A 166 -5.67 -3.12 2.50
N ASN A 167 -4.48 -3.42 2.00
CA ASN A 167 -3.28 -3.60 2.82
C ASN A 167 -2.49 -2.28 3.01
N HIS A 168 -3.09 -1.14 2.71
CA HIS A 168 -2.49 0.15 2.93
C HIS A 168 -2.84 0.64 4.33
N VAL A 169 -1.82 1.04 5.09
CA VAL A 169 -1.96 1.61 6.43
C VAL A 169 -1.36 3.00 6.43
N ASP A 170 -2.13 3.99 6.85
CA ASP A 170 -1.64 5.34 7.13
C ASP A 170 -1.31 5.44 8.62
N PHE A 171 -0.12 5.89 8.95
CA PHE A 171 0.38 5.96 10.32
C PHE A 171 1.26 7.19 10.55
N VAL A 172 1.42 7.57 11.81
CA VAL A 172 2.34 8.63 12.25
C VAL A 172 3.63 8.01 12.76
N VAL A 173 4.77 8.47 12.26
CA VAL A 173 6.09 8.05 12.73
C VAL A 173 6.70 9.11 13.62
N PHE A 174 7.12 8.74 14.81
CA PHE A 174 7.82 9.62 15.73
C PHE A 174 9.35 9.55 15.53
N ASN A 175 9.98 10.70 15.33
CA ASN A 175 11.44 10.80 15.33
C ASN A 175 11.99 10.69 16.74
N THR A 176 12.36 9.49 17.18
CA THR A 176 12.89 9.23 18.53
C THR A 176 14.29 9.82 18.80
N LYS A 177 14.96 10.40 17.78
CA LYS A 177 16.18 11.18 17.96
C LYS A 177 15.90 12.60 18.49
N ASN A 178 14.66 13.08 18.32
CA ASN A 178 14.22 14.34 18.92
C ASN A 178 14.17 14.21 20.45
N GLN A 179 14.69 15.19 21.15
CA GLN A 179 14.82 15.15 22.63
C GLN A 179 13.46 14.97 23.34
N ILE A 180 12.41 15.62 22.84
CA ILE A 180 11.06 15.56 23.40
C ILE A 180 10.42 14.19 23.06
N LEU A 181 10.46 13.78 21.81
CA LEU A 181 9.83 12.54 21.33
C LEU A 181 10.59 11.26 21.73
N ARG A 182 11.76 11.38 22.39
CA ARG A 182 12.52 10.25 22.93
C ARG A 182 11.75 9.56 24.07
N ALA A 183 11.10 10.33 24.96
CA ALA A 183 10.34 9.79 26.08
C ALA A 183 9.11 9.03 25.56
N LYS A 184 8.92 7.80 26.07
CA LYS A 184 7.78 6.95 25.72
C LYS A 184 6.45 7.60 26.12
N GLU A 185 6.42 8.18 27.31
CA GLU A 185 5.26 8.80 27.92
C GLU A 185 4.75 9.98 27.09
N ILE A 186 5.65 10.76 26.49
CA ILE A 186 5.29 11.85 25.58
C ILE A 186 4.65 11.30 24.31
N ARG A 187 5.22 10.26 23.72
CA ARG A 187 4.61 9.62 22.53
C ARG A 187 3.23 9.02 22.84
N GLN A 188 3.06 8.44 24.02
CA GLN A 188 1.76 7.96 24.49
C GLN A 188 0.78 9.11 24.70
N ALA A 189 1.22 10.23 25.27
CA ALA A 189 0.39 11.43 25.42
C ALA A 189 -0.08 11.95 24.05
N LEU A 190 0.80 12.01 23.06
CA LEU A 190 0.42 12.39 21.70
C LEU A 190 -0.59 11.42 21.09
N ALA A 191 -0.45 10.11 21.33
CA ALA A 191 -1.39 9.12 20.85
C ALA A 191 -2.78 9.30 21.50
N TYR A 192 -2.87 9.47 22.83
CA TYR A 192 -4.13 9.79 23.51
C TYR A 192 -4.73 11.12 23.10
N GLY A 193 -3.91 12.09 22.70
CA GLY A 193 -4.36 13.42 22.27
C GLY A 193 -4.90 13.50 20.85
N ILE A 194 -4.65 12.48 20.01
CA ILE A 194 -5.12 12.44 18.63
C ILE A 194 -6.45 11.69 18.55
N ASN A 195 -7.49 12.36 18.07
CA ASN A 195 -8.82 11.75 17.90
C ASN A 195 -8.93 11.03 16.57
N GLU A 196 -8.48 9.78 16.54
CA GLU A 196 -8.48 8.93 15.35
C GLU A 196 -9.89 8.70 14.80
N GLN A 197 -10.88 8.56 15.67
CA GLN A 197 -12.27 8.37 15.25
C GLN A 197 -12.78 9.57 14.45
N LYS A 198 -12.54 10.79 14.92
CA LYS A 198 -12.92 11.99 14.16
C LYS A 198 -12.12 12.14 12.86
N ILE A 199 -10.85 11.72 12.85
CA ILE A 199 -10.04 11.71 11.62
C ILE A 199 -10.64 10.74 10.61
N LEU A 200 -10.99 9.53 11.02
CA LEU A 200 -11.65 8.54 10.18
C LEU A 200 -12.97 9.09 9.60
N GLU A 201 -13.80 9.69 10.43
CA GLU A 201 -15.09 10.24 10.02
C GLU A 201 -14.97 11.42 9.04
N ASN A 202 -14.04 12.36 9.30
CA ASN A 202 -14.00 13.63 8.58
C ASN A 202 -12.95 13.69 7.46
N ALA A 203 -11.76 13.10 7.64
CA ALA A 203 -10.74 13.09 6.60
C ALA A 203 -10.93 11.91 5.65
N TYR A 204 -11.28 10.75 6.18
CA TYR A 204 -11.53 9.52 5.40
C TYR A 204 -13.01 9.28 5.09
N MET A 205 -13.91 10.16 5.55
CA MET A 205 -15.38 10.05 5.36
C MET A 205 -15.95 8.70 5.84
N GLY A 206 -15.33 8.09 6.84
CA GLY A 206 -15.64 6.76 7.35
C GLY A 206 -15.16 5.60 6.46
N ASP A 207 -14.36 5.89 5.43
CA ASP A 207 -13.80 4.89 4.53
C ASP A 207 -12.45 4.40 5.04
N GLY A 208 -12.47 3.46 5.94
CA GLY A 208 -11.30 2.86 6.52
C GLY A 208 -11.62 2.07 7.78
N VAL A 209 -10.62 1.39 8.27
CA VAL A 209 -10.69 0.68 9.54
C VAL A 209 -9.55 1.20 10.41
N ARG A 210 -9.86 1.54 11.65
CA ARG A 210 -8.84 1.87 12.63
C ARG A 210 -7.99 0.64 12.92
N SER A 211 -6.70 0.80 13.05
CA SER A 211 -5.78 -0.27 13.41
C SER A 211 -4.75 0.21 14.41
N ASP A 212 -4.57 -0.54 15.49
CA ASP A 212 -3.55 -0.30 16.50
C ASP A 212 -2.20 -0.91 16.11
N THR A 213 -2.13 -1.56 14.94
CA THR A 213 -0.93 -2.20 14.40
C THR A 213 -0.58 -1.65 13.00
N ILE A 214 0.66 -1.89 12.57
CA ILE A 214 1.10 -1.60 11.19
C ILE A 214 0.61 -2.64 10.18
N TYR A 215 -0.12 -3.64 10.63
CA TYR A 215 -0.67 -4.70 9.81
C TYR A 215 -2.15 -4.43 9.53
N TYR A 216 -2.63 -4.84 8.37
CA TYR A 216 -4.06 -4.80 8.09
C TYR A 216 -4.80 -5.86 8.91
N PRO A 217 -6.09 -5.67 9.22
CA PRO A 217 -6.87 -6.56 10.06
C PRO A 217 -6.76 -8.03 9.62
N ASN A 218 -6.56 -8.92 10.59
CA ASN A 218 -6.37 -10.37 10.38
C ASN A 218 -5.10 -10.78 9.61
N PHE A 219 -4.12 -9.89 9.45
CA PHE A 219 -2.84 -10.27 8.83
C PHE A 219 -2.15 -11.37 9.65
N LEU A 220 -1.99 -12.56 9.06
CA LEU A 220 -1.34 -13.73 9.69
C LEU A 220 -1.85 -14.06 11.11
N GLY A 221 -3.09 -13.73 11.44
CA GLY A 221 -3.66 -13.96 12.76
C GLY A 221 -3.14 -13.03 13.85
N VAL A 222 -2.49 -11.93 13.49
CA VAL A 222 -2.14 -10.86 14.44
C VAL A 222 -3.45 -10.24 14.93
N ALA A 223 -3.72 -10.36 16.23
CA ALA A 223 -4.87 -9.73 16.84
C ALA A 223 -4.63 -8.21 16.89
N ASP A 224 -5.65 -7.45 16.50
CA ASP A 224 -5.68 -6.03 16.81
C ASP A 224 -5.94 -5.89 18.32
N GLU A 225 -5.06 -5.18 19.04
CA GLU A 225 -5.35 -4.76 20.41
C GLU A 225 -6.43 -3.67 20.33
N GLU A 226 -7.62 -3.99 20.81
CA GLU A 226 -8.73 -3.03 20.77
C GLU A 226 -8.40 -1.77 21.58
N ASN A 227 -8.21 -0.64 20.88
CA ASN A 227 -8.08 0.70 21.47
C ASN A 227 -6.97 0.89 22.50
N ALA A 228 -5.78 0.41 22.25
CA ALA A 228 -4.63 0.60 23.15
C ALA A 228 -4.42 2.09 23.53
N TYR A 229 -4.75 3.03 22.63
CA TYR A 229 -4.64 4.48 22.83
C TYR A 229 -5.93 5.22 22.40
N ALA A 230 -7.08 4.81 22.96
CA ALA A 230 -8.33 5.55 22.73
C ALA A 230 -8.16 7.02 23.11
N TYR A 231 -8.73 7.92 22.32
CA TYR A 231 -8.67 9.37 22.55
C TYR A 231 -9.09 9.72 23.99
N ASP A 232 -8.17 10.32 24.73
CA ASP A 232 -8.34 10.76 26.11
C ASP A 232 -7.48 12.01 26.36
N PHE A 233 -8.11 13.17 26.25
CA PHE A 233 -7.46 14.46 26.38
C PHE A 233 -6.85 14.70 27.77
N GLU A 234 -7.56 14.32 28.84
CA GLU A 234 -7.09 14.52 30.21
C GLU A 234 -5.92 13.59 30.55
N LYS A 235 -5.96 12.37 30.08
CA LYS A 235 -4.85 11.44 30.21
C LYS A 235 -3.62 11.92 29.45
N ALA A 236 -3.81 12.47 28.25
CA ALA A 236 -2.72 13.07 27.47
C ALA A 236 -2.05 14.20 28.26
N ARG A 237 -2.82 15.12 28.81
CA ARG A 237 -2.31 16.23 29.65
C ARG A 237 -1.57 15.73 30.88
N THR A 238 -2.15 14.80 31.62
CA THR A 238 -1.52 14.22 32.81
C THR A 238 -0.15 13.61 32.48
N LEU A 239 -0.04 12.86 31.38
CA LEU A 239 1.24 12.27 30.95
C LEU A 239 2.27 13.37 30.60
N LEU A 240 1.87 14.46 29.97
CA LEU A 240 2.76 15.58 29.64
C LEU A 240 3.24 16.29 30.91
N GLU A 241 2.34 16.56 31.84
CA GLU A 241 2.68 17.21 33.14
C GLU A 241 3.67 16.34 33.95
N MET A 242 3.49 15.02 33.96
CA MET A 242 4.44 14.09 34.61
C MET A 242 5.85 14.15 33.98
N GLN A 243 5.96 14.56 32.71
CA GLN A 243 7.22 14.75 32.01
C GLN A 243 7.75 16.18 32.11
N GLY A 244 7.12 17.04 32.93
CA GLY A 244 7.51 18.44 33.11
C GLY A 244 7.16 19.33 31.91
N ILE A 245 6.20 18.91 31.08
CA ILE A 245 5.67 19.67 29.97
C ILE A 245 4.27 20.17 30.37
N LYS A 246 4.13 21.47 30.60
CA LYS A 246 2.89 22.10 31.02
C LYS A 246 2.87 23.55 30.59
N ASP A 247 1.70 24.16 30.59
CA ASP A 247 1.51 25.58 30.40
C ASP A 247 1.88 26.29 31.74
N ILE A 248 3.04 26.96 31.73
CA ILE A 248 3.62 27.55 32.95
C ILE A 248 3.16 28.99 33.14
N ASP A 249 2.95 29.74 32.06
CA ASP A 249 2.57 31.13 32.04
C ASP A 249 1.10 31.38 31.71
N GLU A 250 0.31 30.31 31.60
CA GLU A 250 -1.13 30.29 31.32
C GLU A 250 -1.52 30.97 29.98
N ASP A 251 -0.61 30.94 28.99
CA ASP A 251 -0.88 31.49 27.66
C ASP A 251 -1.49 30.48 26.68
N GLY A 252 -1.76 29.26 27.16
CA GLY A 252 -2.32 28.16 26.36
C GLY A 252 -1.29 27.33 25.59
N THR A 253 0.01 27.65 25.76
CA THR A 253 1.10 26.93 25.09
C THR A 253 1.91 26.15 26.13
N LEU A 254 2.27 24.92 25.78
CA LEU A 254 3.09 24.07 26.65
C LEU A 254 4.57 24.49 26.60
N GLU A 255 5.18 24.58 27.77
CA GLU A 255 6.61 24.75 27.97
C GLU A 255 7.25 23.50 28.58
N ASN A 256 8.56 23.39 28.33
CA ASN A 256 9.40 22.46 29.05
C ASN A 256 9.87 23.02 30.40
N SER A 257 10.59 22.24 31.19
CA SER A 257 11.15 22.66 32.50
C SER A 257 12.09 23.86 32.43
N SER A 258 12.61 24.18 31.25
CA SER A 258 13.42 25.39 30.98
C SER A 258 12.58 26.58 30.50
N ARG A 259 11.27 26.53 30.60
CA ARG A 259 10.32 27.55 30.12
C ARG A 259 10.39 27.85 28.64
N GLN A 260 10.81 26.87 27.83
CA GLN A 260 10.84 26.99 26.38
C GLN A 260 9.58 26.37 25.78
N LYS A 261 8.90 27.09 24.89
CA LYS A 261 7.70 26.61 24.20
C LYS A 261 8.00 25.36 23.37
N VAL A 262 7.20 24.33 23.57
CA VAL A 262 7.37 23.05 22.92
C VAL A 262 6.77 23.10 21.52
N THR A 263 7.65 22.99 20.51
CA THR A 263 7.26 23.03 19.12
C THR A 263 7.46 21.66 18.46
N LEU A 264 6.41 21.14 17.83
CA LEU A 264 6.44 19.92 17.05
C LEU A 264 6.47 20.26 15.56
N LYS A 265 7.24 19.49 14.79
CA LYS A 265 7.24 19.56 13.32
C LYS A 265 6.51 18.34 12.79
N LEU A 266 5.43 18.57 12.04
CA LEU A 266 4.66 17.53 11.38
C LEU A 266 4.88 17.61 9.87
N LEU A 267 5.35 16.52 9.26
CA LEU A 267 5.57 16.44 7.81
C LEU A 267 4.47 15.58 7.18
N VAL A 268 3.98 15.99 6.02
CA VAL A 268 2.98 15.22 5.26
C VAL A 268 3.22 15.31 3.76
N ASP A 269 2.93 14.21 3.05
CA ASP A 269 2.86 14.21 1.58
C ASP A 269 1.54 14.84 1.12
N LYS A 270 1.64 16.02 0.51
CA LYS A 270 0.48 16.77 0.00
C LYS A 270 -0.12 16.23 -1.31
N SER A 271 0.51 15.25 -1.93
CA SER A 271 -0.03 14.61 -3.15
C SER A 271 -1.25 13.73 -2.87
N ASN A 272 -1.48 13.37 -1.60
CA ASN A 272 -2.66 12.68 -1.12
C ASN A 272 -3.51 13.63 -0.28
N SER A 273 -4.66 14.07 -0.82
CA SER A 273 -5.55 15.04 -0.19
C SER A 273 -6.15 14.55 1.12
N THR A 274 -6.51 13.27 1.21
CA THR A 274 -7.06 12.63 2.41
C THR A 274 -6.03 12.62 3.54
N ARG A 275 -4.80 12.21 3.24
CA ARG A 275 -3.69 12.21 4.21
C ARG A 275 -3.33 13.63 4.67
N TYR A 276 -3.38 14.60 3.75
CA TYR A 276 -3.19 16.00 4.11
C TYR A 276 -4.30 16.52 5.02
N ALA A 277 -5.56 16.19 4.75
CA ALA A 277 -6.68 16.54 5.62
C ALA A 277 -6.54 15.90 7.03
N ALA A 278 -6.14 14.62 7.09
CA ALA A 278 -5.85 13.94 8.36
C ALA A 278 -4.73 14.64 9.14
N ALA A 279 -3.64 15.03 8.48
CA ALA A 279 -2.54 15.76 9.12
C ALA A 279 -2.97 17.12 9.67
N ARG A 280 -3.86 17.84 8.99
CA ARG A 280 -4.46 19.09 9.49
C ARG A 280 -5.31 18.87 10.73
N MET A 281 -6.00 17.75 10.84
CA MET A 281 -6.76 17.39 12.04
C MET A 281 -5.83 17.02 13.20
N ILE A 282 -4.74 16.29 12.93
CA ILE A 282 -3.71 15.99 13.92
C ILE A 282 -3.07 17.28 14.44
N GLU A 283 -2.69 18.22 13.56
CA GLU A 283 -2.19 19.53 13.94
C GLU A 283 -3.12 20.20 14.95
N LYS A 284 -4.41 20.31 14.62
CA LYS A 284 -5.42 20.93 15.52
C LYS A 284 -5.57 20.19 16.85
N ASN A 285 -5.55 18.88 16.87
CA ASN A 285 -5.62 18.10 18.10
C ASN A 285 -4.42 18.38 19.01
N LEU A 286 -3.22 18.43 18.44
CA LEU A 286 -1.99 18.70 19.18
C LEU A 286 -1.92 20.17 19.64
N GLU A 287 -2.40 21.11 18.84
CA GLU A 287 -2.55 22.52 19.25
C GLU A 287 -3.55 22.68 20.40
N SER A 288 -4.64 21.91 20.38
CA SER A 288 -5.61 21.90 21.50
C SER A 288 -5.01 21.38 22.81
N LEU A 289 -3.98 20.52 22.74
CA LEU A 289 -3.21 20.09 23.90
C LEU A 289 -2.23 21.16 24.40
N GLY A 290 -1.99 22.22 23.60
CA GLY A 290 -1.07 23.30 23.90
C GLY A 290 0.29 23.22 23.18
N PHE A 291 0.50 22.27 22.28
CA PHE A 291 1.73 22.28 21.47
C PHE A 291 1.67 23.36 20.40
N LYS A 292 2.81 23.98 20.12
CA LYS A 292 2.99 24.70 18.86
C LYS A 292 3.31 23.69 17.76
N VAL A 293 2.51 23.64 16.68
CA VAL A 293 2.71 22.67 15.59
C VAL A 293 3.06 23.38 14.29
N ASN A 294 4.15 22.95 13.66
CA ASN A 294 4.57 23.42 12.36
C ASN A 294 4.30 22.32 11.32
N LEU A 295 3.14 22.37 10.67
CA LEU A 295 2.80 21.45 9.59
C LEU A 295 3.53 21.86 8.29
N THR A 296 4.31 20.94 7.73
CA THR A 296 5.01 21.13 6.45
C THR A 296 4.51 20.10 5.44
N ALA A 297 3.89 20.60 4.37
CA ALA A 297 3.36 19.79 3.28
C ALA A 297 4.38 19.71 2.13
N LEU A 298 4.93 18.53 1.90
CA LEU A 298 5.96 18.27 0.89
C LEU A 298 5.35 17.55 -0.33
N LYS A 299 6.01 17.64 -1.48
CA LYS A 299 5.70 16.77 -2.62
C LYS A 299 6.23 15.36 -2.33
N LYS A 300 5.62 14.34 -2.93
CA LYS A 300 5.93 12.93 -2.70
C LYS A 300 7.43 12.59 -2.74
N ASN A 301 8.17 13.16 -3.71
CA ASN A 301 9.59 12.90 -3.86
C ASN A 301 10.41 13.52 -2.72
N ASP A 302 10.07 14.75 -2.30
CA ASP A 302 10.75 15.47 -1.23
C ASP A 302 10.42 14.89 0.15
N PHE A 303 9.25 14.25 0.28
CA PHE A 303 8.82 13.58 1.51
C PHE A 303 9.57 12.27 1.76
N ARG A 304 10.08 11.61 0.72
CA ARG A 304 10.78 10.32 0.80
C ARG A 304 12.29 10.44 0.96
N THR A 305 12.87 11.60 0.79
CA THR A 305 14.29 11.91 1.00
C THR A 305 14.58 12.35 2.43
#